data_0c8329b08567c489436d29e7bf8c8ba8
#
_entry.id   0c8329b08567c489436d29e7bf8c8ba8
#
_cell.length_a   1.000
_cell.length_b   1.000
_cell.length_c   1.000
_cell.angle_alpha   90.00
_cell.angle_beta   90.00
_cell.angle_gamma   90.00
#
_symmetry.space_group_name_H-M   'P 1'
#
loop_
_entity.id
_entity.type
_entity.pdbx_description
1 polymer ?
#
loop_
_entity_poly.entity_id
_entity_poly.type
_entity_poly.pdbx_seq_one_letter_code
_entity_poly.pdbx_strand_id
1 'polypeptide(L)'
;ANSRAEALDIIHSSLDRWEILILGGIAPGQARPNTPNQLLLFPEFALQGFPILESTSEWIEKACFQIPGPETERLQKIAQQHRIFIAANSYERDADWPDIYFNCSYLINSTGDIVLKYRRINTLHSVSPHDLMDRYLDMYGIEGTFPVADTELGKVAMMPCAEIMYPEAARAFMLRGAEVLLHPTSDSGAIDLWAWESAKRVRAAENMMYLVSCN
;
A
#
# COMPACT_ATOMS: atom_id res chain seq x y z
N ALA A 1 -15.21 -14.60 -4.12
CA ALA A 1 -14.59 -15.91 -4.38
C ALA A 1 -15.05 -16.93 -3.35
N ASN A 2 -15.33 -18.16 -3.78
CA ASN A 2 -15.77 -19.23 -2.89
C ASN A 2 -14.63 -20.16 -2.45
N SER A 3 -13.45 -20.02 -3.06
CA SER A 3 -12.27 -20.83 -2.77
C SER A 3 -10.98 -20.04 -2.96
N ARG A 4 -9.86 -20.58 -2.43
CA ARG A 4 -8.51 -20.04 -2.67
C ARG A 4 -8.16 -19.99 -4.15
N ALA A 5 -8.47 -21.05 -4.91
CA ALA A 5 -8.19 -21.10 -6.33
C ALA A 5 -8.90 -19.98 -7.10
N GLU A 6 -10.20 -19.81 -6.86
CA GLU A 6 -10.98 -18.73 -7.46
C GLU A 6 -10.48 -17.35 -7.06
N ALA A 7 -10.07 -17.16 -5.81
CA ALA A 7 -9.49 -15.89 -5.34
C ALA A 7 -8.16 -15.60 -6.06
N LEU A 8 -7.30 -16.58 -6.22
CA LEU A 8 -6.04 -16.44 -6.97
C LEU A 8 -6.28 -16.12 -8.45
N ASP A 9 -7.28 -16.74 -9.09
CA ASP A 9 -7.63 -16.43 -10.47
C ASP A 9 -8.08 -14.96 -10.63
N ILE A 10 -8.83 -14.44 -9.65
CA ILE A 10 -9.24 -13.03 -9.63
C ILE A 10 -8.03 -12.12 -9.43
N ILE A 11 -7.14 -12.44 -8.49
CA ILE A 11 -5.91 -11.69 -8.23
C ILE A 11 -5.02 -11.68 -9.47
N HIS A 12 -4.80 -12.82 -10.11
CA HIS A 12 -3.99 -12.93 -11.33
C HIS A 12 -4.62 -12.16 -12.49
N SER A 13 -5.94 -12.21 -12.65
CA SER A 13 -6.66 -11.40 -13.65
C SER A 13 -6.52 -9.90 -13.39
N SER A 14 -6.49 -9.49 -12.11
CA SER A 14 -6.25 -8.10 -11.72
C SER A 14 -4.81 -7.68 -12.01
N LEU A 15 -3.84 -8.56 -11.75
CA LEU A 15 -2.43 -8.33 -12.13
C LEU A 15 -2.26 -8.20 -13.64
N ASP A 16 -2.98 -9.00 -14.46
CA ASP A 16 -2.97 -8.85 -15.92
C ASP A 16 -3.46 -7.46 -16.35
N ARG A 17 -4.53 -6.99 -15.74
CA ARG A 17 -5.04 -5.63 -16.01
C ARG A 17 -4.06 -4.55 -15.56
N TRP A 18 -3.42 -4.72 -14.40
CA TRP A 18 -2.41 -3.78 -13.94
C TRP A 18 -1.23 -3.72 -14.88
N GLU A 19 -0.77 -4.86 -15.38
CA GLU A 19 0.31 -4.90 -16.36
C GLU A 19 -0.05 -4.12 -17.63
N ILE A 20 -1.27 -4.29 -18.15
CA ILE A 20 -1.77 -3.52 -19.29
C ILE A 20 -1.80 -2.02 -18.97
N LEU A 21 -2.29 -1.62 -17.80
CA LEU A 21 -2.33 -0.22 -17.37
C LEU A 21 -0.94 0.37 -17.21
N ILE A 22 -0.01 -0.40 -16.62
CA ILE A 22 1.38 0.01 -16.46
C ILE A 22 2.00 0.23 -17.83
N LEU A 23 1.90 -0.72 -18.75
CA LEU A 23 2.44 -0.61 -20.10
C LEU A 23 1.81 0.55 -20.87
N GLY A 24 0.51 0.77 -20.74
CA GLY A 24 -0.18 1.90 -21.35
C GLY A 24 0.23 3.25 -20.75
N GLY A 25 0.47 3.30 -19.46
CA GLY A 25 0.91 4.52 -18.76
C GLY A 25 2.37 4.89 -19.00
N ILE A 26 3.22 3.90 -19.35
CA ILE A 26 4.64 4.11 -19.65
C ILE A 26 4.87 4.37 -21.14
N ALA A 27 3.86 4.07 -21.99
CA ALA A 27 4.00 4.17 -23.44
C ALA A 27 4.40 5.59 -23.89
N PRO A 28 5.35 5.71 -24.83
CA PRO A 28 5.74 7.00 -25.39
C PRO A 28 4.53 7.69 -26.03
N GLY A 29 4.18 8.87 -25.56
CA GLY A 29 3.10 9.69 -26.10
C GLY A 29 2.01 10.09 -25.09
N GLN A 30 1.90 9.42 -23.96
CA GLN A 30 1.03 9.86 -22.85
C GLN A 30 1.83 10.53 -21.71
N ALA A 31 3.11 10.21 -21.57
CA ALA A 31 4.01 10.96 -20.72
C ALA A 31 4.35 12.31 -21.37
N ARG A 32 4.54 13.35 -20.57
CA ARG A 32 5.10 14.60 -21.08
C ARG A 32 6.42 14.27 -21.77
N PRO A 33 6.69 14.75 -23.02
CA PRO A 33 7.96 14.55 -23.66
C PRO A 33 9.07 15.00 -22.68
N ASN A 34 10.02 14.16 -22.35
CA ASN A 34 11.13 14.41 -21.42
C ASN A 34 10.88 14.23 -19.90
N THR A 35 9.72 13.74 -19.48
CA THR A 35 9.49 13.34 -18.07
C THR A 35 8.85 11.95 -18.03
N PRO A 36 9.66 10.88 -18.01
CA PRO A 36 9.11 9.53 -17.85
C PRO A 36 8.39 9.40 -16.49
N ASN A 37 7.29 8.66 -16.45
CA ASN A 37 6.67 8.30 -15.20
C ASN A 37 7.66 7.47 -14.39
N GLN A 38 8.00 7.94 -13.20
CA GLN A 38 8.94 7.25 -12.31
C GLN A 38 8.21 6.43 -11.24
N LEU A 39 6.96 6.76 -10.93
CA LEU A 39 6.16 6.13 -9.89
C LEU A 39 4.74 5.89 -10.38
N LEU A 40 4.24 4.68 -10.14
CA LEU A 40 2.83 4.31 -10.27
C LEU A 40 2.29 3.95 -8.89
N LEU A 41 1.22 4.61 -8.49
CA LEU A 41 0.51 4.35 -7.25
C LEU A 41 -0.84 3.72 -7.55
N PHE A 42 -1.10 2.54 -7.00
CA PHE A 42 -2.36 1.81 -7.12
C PHE A 42 -3.26 2.04 -5.90
N PRO A 43 -4.59 1.96 -6.07
CA PRO A 43 -5.54 2.08 -4.96
C PRO A 43 -5.38 1.01 -3.89
N GLU A 44 -5.97 1.25 -2.72
CA GLU A 44 -6.08 0.29 -1.64
C GLU A 44 -6.89 -0.94 -2.10
N PHE A 45 -6.44 -2.16 -1.75
CA PHE A 45 -7.11 -3.45 -2.04
C PHE A 45 -7.36 -3.79 -3.50
N ALA A 46 -6.76 -3.09 -4.44
CA ALA A 46 -7.12 -3.20 -5.85
C ALA A 46 -6.91 -4.61 -6.46
N LEU A 47 -6.10 -5.47 -5.83
CA LEU A 47 -5.91 -6.86 -6.26
C LEU A 47 -6.92 -7.83 -5.66
N GLN A 48 -7.31 -7.64 -4.41
CA GLN A 48 -8.07 -8.62 -3.62
C GLN A 48 -9.52 -8.22 -3.37
N GLY A 49 -9.82 -6.92 -3.46
CA GLY A 49 -11.08 -6.37 -2.98
C GLY A 49 -11.14 -6.36 -1.45
N PHE A 50 -12.33 -6.27 -0.90
CA PHE A 50 -12.60 -6.12 0.53
C PHE A 50 -13.32 -7.35 1.09
N PRO A 51 -12.98 -7.85 2.31
CA PRO A 51 -13.69 -8.96 2.94
C PRO A 51 -15.13 -8.53 3.28
N ILE A 52 -16.10 -9.20 2.68
CA ILE A 52 -17.51 -8.99 2.93
C ILE A 52 -18.08 -10.28 3.49
N LEU A 53 -18.46 -10.27 4.77
CA LEU A 53 -19.05 -11.42 5.49
C LEU A 53 -18.10 -12.60 5.74
N GLU A 54 -16.84 -12.54 5.31
CA GLU A 54 -15.85 -13.56 5.63
C GLU A 54 -15.29 -13.35 7.04
N SER A 55 -15.06 -14.45 7.75
CA SER A 55 -14.27 -14.44 8.97
C SER A 55 -12.80 -14.16 8.69
N THR A 56 -12.05 -13.73 9.70
CA THR A 56 -10.61 -13.47 9.57
C THR A 56 -9.85 -14.68 9.01
N SER A 57 -10.11 -15.88 9.54
CA SER A 57 -9.45 -17.11 9.09
C SER A 57 -9.78 -17.46 7.64
N GLU A 58 -11.04 -17.34 7.24
CA GLU A 58 -11.45 -17.57 5.85
C GLU A 58 -10.80 -16.59 4.89
N TRP A 59 -10.69 -15.31 5.28
CA TRP A 59 -10.04 -14.30 4.44
C TRP A 59 -8.54 -14.54 4.30
N ILE A 60 -7.85 -14.88 5.41
CA ILE A 60 -6.42 -15.23 5.39
C ILE A 60 -6.18 -16.38 4.42
N GLU A 61 -6.94 -17.45 4.54
CA GLU A 61 -6.76 -18.64 3.75
C GLU A 61 -7.11 -18.42 2.28
N LYS A 62 -8.18 -17.68 2.01
CA LYS A 62 -8.74 -17.47 0.70
C LYS A 62 -8.01 -16.41 -0.13
N ALA A 63 -7.78 -15.23 0.44
CA ALA A 63 -7.37 -14.06 -0.34
C ALA A 63 -6.02 -13.47 0.03
N CYS A 64 -5.56 -13.60 1.28
CA CYS A 64 -4.29 -13.00 1.68
C CYS A 64 -3.08 -13.73 1.10
N PHE A 65 -2.03 -12.99 0.76
CA PHE A 65 -0.77 -13.54 0.26
C PHE A 65 0.43 -12.96 1.03
N GLN A 66 1.58 -13.58 0.89
CA GLN A 66 2.83 -13.10 1.50
C GLN A 66 3.41 -11.92 0.72
N ILE A 67 4.04 -10.99 1.42
CA ILE A 67 4.77 -9.86 0.85
C ILE A 67 6.20 -9.84 1.45
N PRO A 68 7.27 -10.17 0.65
CA PRO A 68 7.25 -10.61 -0.74
C PRO A 68 6.64 -12.00 -0.93
N GLY A 69 6.14 -12.26 -2.14
CA GLY A 69 5.56 -13.55 -2.56
C GLY A 69 5.27 -13.57 -4.05
N PRO A 70 4.73 -14.68 -4.56
CA PRO A 70 4.51 -14.87 -6.01
C PRO A 70 3.72 -13.73 -6.68
N GLU A 71 2.73 -13.16 -5.98
CA GLU A 71 1.90 -12.09 -6.48
C GLU A 71 2.69 -10.78 -6.63
N THR A 72 3.58 -10.49 -5.67
CA THR A 72 4.45 -9.30 -5.75
C THR A 72 5.62 -9.48 -6.69
N GLU A 73 6.15 -10.69 -6.87
CA GLU A 73 7.28 -10.96 -7.78
C GLU A 73 6.98 -10.54 -9.22
N ARG A 74 5.73 -10.65 -9.65
CA ARG A 74 5.32 -10.20 -10.97
C ARG A 74 5.46 -8.68 -11.09
N LEU A 75 5.00 -7.92 -10.10
CA LEU A 75 5.14 -6.46 -10.06
C LEU A 75 6.61 -6.04 -9.94
N GLN A 76 7.41 -6.79 -9.18
CA GLN A 76 8.85 -6.56 -9.04
C GLN A 76 9.57 -6.71 -10.39
N LYS A 77 9.24 -7.73 -11.18
CA LYS A 77 9.79 -7.92 -12.54
C LYS A 77 9.41 -6.77 -13.47
N ILE A 78 8.16 -6.30 -13.41
CA ILE A 78 7.68 -5.17 -14.21
C ILE A 78 8.43 -3.89 -13.80
N ALA A 79 8.54 -3.61 -12.49
CA ALA A 79 9.26 -2.46 -11.96
C ALA A 79 10.72 -2.43 -12.45
N GLN A 80 11.41 -3.56 -12.34
CA GLN A 80 12.79 -3.73 -12.81
C GLN A 80 12.93 -3.55 -14.33
N GLN A 81 12.06 -4.20 -15.11
CA GLN A 81 12.10 -4.17 -16.58
C GLN A 81 11.93 -2.75 -17.11
N HIS A 82 11.04 -1.98 -16.51
CA HIS A 82 10.67 -0.63 -16.95
C HIS A 82 11.38 0.48 -16.17
N ARG A 83 12.16 0.13 -15.14
CA ARG A 83 12.89 1.06 -14.27
C ARG A 83 11.97 2.11 -13.65
N ILE A 84 10.85 1.64 -13.09
CA ILE A 84 9.85 2.47 -12.42
C ILE A 84 9.64 2.00 -10.98
N PHE A 85 9.14 2.90 -10.15
CA PHE A 85 8.60 2.54 -8.84
C PHE A 85 7.14 2.10 -8.97
N ILE A 86 6.76 1.08 -8.21
CA ILE A 86 5.38 0.64 -8.06
C ILE A 86 5.02 0.66 -6.59
N ALA A 87 4.02 1.47 -6.24
CA ALA A 87 3.43 1.50 -4.91
C ALA A 87 2.04 0.86 -4.93
N ALA A 88 1.82 -0.09 -4.04
CA ALA A 88 0.57 -0.85 -3.99
C ALA A 88 0.16 -1.14 -2.53
N ASN A 89 -1.07 -1.61 -2.37
CA ASN A 89 -1.62 -2.03 -1.09
C ASN A 89 -2.38 -3.34 -1.25
N SER A 90 -2.20 -4.25 -0.30
CA SER A 90 -2.81 -5.58 -0.32
C SER A 90 -3.01 -6.12 1.10
N TYR A 91 -3.86 -7.14 1.23
CA TYR A 91 -3.95 -7.92 2.46
C TYR A 91 -2.84 -8.95 2.52
N GLU A 92 -1.98 -8.80 3.53
CA GLU A 92 -0.84 -9.67 3.78
C GLU A 92 -1.18 -10.74 4.83
N ARG A 93 -0.77 -11.97 4.59
CA ARG A 93 -0.62 -13.00 5.61
C ARG A 93 0.84 -13.17 5.97
N ASP A 94 1.12 -13.45 7.25
CA ASP A 94 2.47 -13.64 7.76
C ASP A 94 2.52 -14.87 8.65
N ALA A 95 3.56 -15.70 8.52
CA ALA A 95 3.71 -16.93 9.28
C ALA A 95 3.89 -16.69 10.80
N ASP A 96 4.48 -15.55 11.17
CA ASP A 96 4.65 -15.16 12.57
C ASP A 96 3.35 -14.66 13.21
N TRP A 97 2.30 -14.42 12.39
CA TRP A 97 1.00 -13.91 12.77
C TRP A 97 -0.14 -14.73 12.14
N PRO A 98 -0.24 -16.04 12.45
CA PRO A 98 -1.13 -16.96 11.73
C PRO A 98 -2.62 -16.64 11.87
N ASP A 99 -3.02 -15.95 12.93
CA ASP A 99 -4.43 -15.70 13.28
C ASP A 99 -4.94 -14.32 12.82
N ILE A 100 -4.07 -13.51 12.20
CA ILE A 100 -4.41 -12.18 11.72
C ILE A 100 -3.87 -11.94 10.32
N TYR A 101 -4.45 -10.99 9.62
CA TYR A 101 -3.90 -10.45 8.36
C TYR A 101 -3.64 -8.95 8.51
N PHE A 102 -2.74 -8.43 7.69
CA PHE A 102 -2.41 -7.02 7.70
C PHE A 102 -2.92 -6.33 6.43
N ASN A 103 -3.45 -5.12 6.60
CA ASN A 103 -3.57 -4.17 5.51
C ASN A 103 -2.17 -3.59 5.27
N CYS A 104 -1.51 -4.04 4.21
CA CYS A 104 -0.10 -3.79 3.97
C CYS A 104 0.12 -2.96 2.70
N SER A 105 0.75 -1.80 2.86
CA SER A 105 1.24 -0.98 1.75
C SER A 105 2.71 -1.29 1.51
N TYR A 106 3.13 -1.35 0.24
CA TYR A 106 4.51 -1.64 -0.11
C TYR A 106 4.97 -0.84 -1.32
N LEU A 107 6.26 -0.52 -1.34
CA LEU A 107 6.92 0.20 -2.43
C LEU A 107 7.99 -0.69 -3.05
N ILE A 108 7.87 -0.92 -4.34
CA ILE A 108 8.86 -1.60 -5.17
C ILE A 108 9.67 -0.53 -5.89
N ASN A 109 11.00 -0.60 -5.80
CA ASN A 109 11.90 0.36 -6.46
C ASN A 109 12.15 0.00 -7.93
N SER A 110 12.90 0.84 -8.61
CA SER A 110 13.26 0.71 -10.04
C SER A 110 14.17 -0.50 -10.34
N THR A 111 14.73 -1.16 -9.31
CA THR A 111 15.51 -2.41 -9.44
C THR A 111 14.68 -3.66 -9.13
N GLY A 112 13.42 -3.49 -8.74
CA GLY A 112 12.48 -4.58 -8.43
C GLY A 112 12.50 -5.03 -6.98
N ASP A 113 13.17 -4.30 -6.08
CA ASP A 113 13.21 -4.63 -4.66
C ASP A 113 12.05 -3.98 -3.91
N ILE A 114 11.45 -4.69 -2.95
CA ILE A 114 10.51 -4.09 -2.00
C ILE A 114 11.33 -3.32 -0.97
N VAL A 115 11.34 -1.99 -1.09
CA VAL A 115 12.15 -1.10 -0.25
C VAL A 115 11.38 -0.51 0.92
N LEU A 116 10.06 -0.63 0.92
CA LEU A 116 9.19 -0.22 2.02
C LEU A 116 8.04 -1.20 2.14
N LYS A 117 7.74 -1.58 3.38
CA LYS A 117 6.56 -2.35 3.75
C LYS A 117 5.95 -1.75 5.01
N TYR A 118 4.75 -1.23 4.90
CA TYR A 118 4.00 -0.62 6.00
C TYR A 118 2.71 -1.37 6.25
N ARG A 119 2.57 -1.95 7.42
CA ARG A 119 1.33 -2.55 7.91
C ARG A 119 0.53 -1.49 8.62
N ARG A 120 -0.64 -1.17 8.08
CA ARG A 120 -1.54 -0.16 8.62
C ARG A 120 -1.76 -0.37 10.12
N ILE A 121 -1.43 0.66 10.91
CA ILE A 121 -1.46 0.59 12.38
C ILE A 121 -2.89 0.50 12.90
N ASN A 122 -3.80 1.32 12.36
CA ASN A 122 -5.19 1.38 12.80
C ASN A 122 -6.14 0.92 11.70
N THR A 123 -6.85 -0.19 11.93
CA THR A 123 -7.95 -0.63 11.08
C THR A 123 -9.26 -0.68 11.87
N LEU A 124 -10.38 -0.56 11.15
CA LEU A 124 -11.71 -0.61 11.79
C LEU A 124 -12.36 -2.01 11.69
N HIS A 125 -11.80 -2.89 10.85
CA HIS A 125 -12.48 -4.12 10.43
C HIS A 125 -11.72 -5.40 10.79
N SER A 126 -10.52 -5.29 11.31
CA SER A 126 -9.68 -6.42 11.68
C SER A 126 -8.73 -6.04 12.80
N VAL A 127 -8.17 -7.03 13.48
CA VAL A 127 -7.05 -6.83 14.38
C VAL A 127 -5.89 -6.21 13.61
N SER A 128 -5.25 -5.22 14.20
CA SER A 128 -4.17 -4.44 13.58
C SER A 128 -2.99 -4.29 14.55
N PRO A 129 -1.84 -3.80 14.09
CA PRO A 129 -0.70 -3.56 14.98
C PRO A 129 -1.03 -2.73 16.21
N HIS A 130 -2.01 -1.80 16.13
CA HIS A 130 -2.46 -1.02 17.28
C HIS A 130 -2.96 -1.89 18.43
N ASP A 131 -3.68 -2.96 18.13
CA ASP A 131 -4.26 -3.84 19.14
C ASP A 131 -3.22 -4.75 19.79
N LEU A 132 -2.05 -4.89 19.17
CA LEU A 132 -0.96 -5.80 19.54
C LEU A 132 0.39 -5.05 19.62
N MET A 133 0.36 -3.76 19.95
CA MET A 133 1.48 -2.84 19.79
C MET A 133 2.76 -3.29 20.50
N ASP A 134 2.66 -3.81 21.72
CA ASP A 134 3.84 -4.26 22.47
C ASP A 134 4.58 -5.35 21.71
N ARG A 135 3.87 -6.41 21.30
CA ARG A 135 4.45 -7.49 20.50
C ARG A 135 4.97 -7.00 19.14
N TYR A 136 4.24 -6.09 18.51
CA TYR A 136 4.62 -5.54 17.21
C TYR A 136 5.92 -4.73 17.30
N LEU A 137 6.06 -3.89 18.31
CA LEU A 137 7.28 -3.12 18.58
C LEU A 137 8.46 -4.01 18.98
N ASP A 138 8.23 -5.05 19.77
CA ASP A 138 9.26 -6.02 20.14
C ASP A 138 9.83 -6.75 18.91
N MET A 139 8.98 -7.04 17.92
CA MET A 139 9.40 -7.76 16.70
C MET A 139 10.04 -6.85 15.65
N TYR A 140 9.50 -5.66 15.44
CA TYR A 140 9.85 -4.81 14.29
C TYR A 140 10.47 -3.46 14.66
N GLY A 141 10.44 -3.08 15.93
CA GLY A 141 10.90 -1.78 16.39
C GLY A 141 10.09 -0.62 15.83
N ILE A 142 10.50 0.59 16.16
CA ILE A 142 9.87 1.81 15.65
C ILE A 142 10.12 1.99 14.15
N GLU A 143 11.24 1.48 13.65
CA GLU A 143 11.61 1.52 12.24
C GLU A 143 10.64 0.72 11.39
N GLY A 144 10.25 -0.48 11.82
CA GLY A 144 9.28 -1.32 11.14
C GLY A 144 7.83 -0.87 11.37
N THR A 145 7.57 -0.11 12.44
CA THR A 145 6.24 0.43 12.75
C THR A 145 5.91 1.65 11.87
N PHE A 146 6.88 2.55 11.69
CA PHE A 146 6.74 3.73 10.84
C PHE A 146 7.89 3.80 9.83
N PRO A 147 7.94 2.88 8.85
CA PRO A 147 9.04 2.80 7.90
C PRO A 147 9.09 4.00 6.97
N VAL A 148 10.30 4.47 6.69
CA VAL A 148 10.60 5.48 5.66
C VAL A 148 11.72 4.93 4.79
N ALA A 149 11.48 4.85 3.48
CA ALA A 149 12.48 4.43 2.51
C ALA A 149 13.22 5.63 1.92
N ASP A 150 14.54 5.58 1.92
CA ASP A 150 15.39 6.54 1.21
C ASP A 150 15.54 6.08 -0.25
N THR A 151 15.07 6.88 -1.19
CA THR A 151 14.96 6.51 -2.60
C THR A 151 15.35 7.68 -3.51
N GLU A 152 15.48 7.41 -4.82
CA GLU A 152 15.69 8.47 -5.82
C GLU A 152 14.49 9.43 -5.95
N LEU A 153 13.32 9.04 -5.40
CA LEU A 153 12.13 9.90 -5.32
C LEU A 153 12.13 10.81 -4.09
N GLY A 154 13.16 10.72 -3.24
CA GLY A 154 13.21 11.30 -1.91
C GLY A 154 12.90 10.28 -0.82
N LYS A 155 12.67 10.74 0.40
CA LYS A 155 12.31 9.88 1.55
C LYS A 155 10.82 9.62 1.55
N VAL A 156 10.45 8.40 1.21
CA VAL A 156 9.06 7.98 0.97
C VAL A 156 8.50 7.21 2.16
N ALA A 157 7.28 7.56 2.56
CA ALA A 157 6.44 6.77 3.47
C ALA A 157 5.12 6.40 2.78
N MET A 158 4.41 5.44 3.35
CA MET A 158 3.07 5.05 2.86
C MET A 158 2.08 5.02 4.04
N MET A 159 0.86 5.49 3.79
CA MET A 159 -0.21 5.48 4.79
C MET A 159 -1.56 5.29 4.08
N PRO A 160 -2.26 4.16 4.25
CA PRO A 160 -3.47 3.90 3.47
C PRO A 160 -4.73 4.50 4.10
N CYS A 161 -5.63 4.94 3.24
CA CYS A 161 -7.07 5.17 3.46
C CYS A 161 -7.38 6.03 4.70
N ALA A 162 -8.34 5.57 5.54
CA ALA A 162 -8.84 6.28 6.71
C ALA A 162 -7.75 6.65 7.74
N GLU A 163 -6.59 6.05 7.66
CA GLU A 163 -5.48 6.41 8.55
C GLU A 163 -5.03 7.86 8.37
N ILE A 164 -5.31 8.48 7.21
CA ILE A 164 -5.10 9.91 6.96
C ILE A 164 -5.85 10.82 7.96
N MET A 165 -6.88 10.30 8.61
CA MET A 165 -7.64 11.02 9.63
C MET A 165 -6.89 11.14 10.97
N TYR A 166 -5.85 10.32 11.17
CA TYR A 166 -5.01 10.35 12.39
C TYR A 166 -3.77 11.22 12.16
N PRO A 167 -3.74 12.47 12.69
CA PRO A 167 -2.60 13.37 12.51
C PRO A 167 -1.29 12.81 13.08
N GLU A 168 -1.37 12.01 14.12
CA GLU A 168 -0.23 11.40 14.80
C GLU A 168 0.55 10.46 13.87
N ALA A 169 -0.15 9.67 13.05
CA ALA A 169 0.49 8.75 12.13
C ALA A 169 1.30 9.49 11.05
N ALA A 170 0.71 10.51 10.43
CA ALA A 170 1.42 11.33 9.44
C ALA A 170 2.61 12.08 10.08
N ARG A 171 2.44 12.58 11.31
CA ARG A 171 3.50 13.23 12.08
C ARG A 171 4.64 12.26 12.39
N ALA A 172 4.35 11.01 12.73
CA ALA A 172 5.38 10.00 12.98
C ALA A 172 6.27 9.78 11.76
N PHE A 173 5.71 9.67 10.57
CA PHE A 173 6.48 9.56 9.33
C PHE A 173 7.34 10.79 9.06
N MET A 174 6.78 12.00 9.26
CA MET A 174 7.55 13.25 9.09
C MET A 174 8.72 13.32 10.06
N LEU A 175 8.53 12.99 11.34
CA LEU A 175 9.60 12.98 12.35
C LEU A 175 10.70 11.96 12.03
N ARG A 176 10.40 10.94 11.24
CA ARG A 176 11.35 9.97 10.70
C ARG A 176 11.98 10.41 9.38
N GLY A 177 11.65 11.63 8.93
CA GLY A 177 12.25 12.28 7.78
C GLY A 177 11.53 12.05 6.45
N ALA A 178 10.30 11.54 6.45
CA ALA A 178 9.53 11.42 5.21
C ALA A 178 9.31 12.77 4.54
N GLU A 179 9.51 12.82 3.22
CA GLU A 179 9.31 13.98 2.36
C GLU A 179 8.09 13.78 1.46
N VAL A 180 7.79 12.52 1.13
CA VAL A 180 6.68 12.11 0.29
C VAL A 180 5.85 11.06 1.02
N LEU A 181 4.55 11.30 1.13
CA LEU A 181 3.57 10.37 1.68
C LEU A 181 2.67 9.83 0.57
N LEU A 182 2.79 8.54 0.27
CA LEU A 182 1.94 7.84 -0.69
C LEU A 182 0.69 7.33 0.04
N HIS A 183 -0.47 7.67 -0.50
CA HIS A 183 -1.75 7.40 0.12
C HIS A 183 -2.66 6.59 -0.81
N PRO A 184 -2.50 5.25 -0.86
CA PRO A 184 -3.47 4.38 -1.51
C PRO A 184 -4.77 4.39 -0.72
N THR A 185 -5.90 4.61 -1.37
CA THR A 185 -7.19 4.70 -0.69
C THR A 185 -8.30 3.99 -1.47
N SER A 186 -9.37 3.66 -0.76
CA SER A 186 -10.61 3.08 -1.29
C SER A 186 -11.80 3.89 -0.77
N ASP A 187 -11.75 5.21 -0.97
CA ASP A 187 -12.77 6.13 -0.50
C ASP A 187 -14.10 5.80 -1.20
N SER A 188 -15.10 5.38 -0.44
CA SER A 188 -16.43 5.16 -0.99
C SER A 188 -17.18 6.49 -1.13
N GLY A 189 -17.98 6.64 -2.19
CA GLY A 189 -18.80 7.84 -2.41
C GLY A 189 -19.87 8.11 -1.34
N ALA A 190 -20.00 7.24 -0.33
CA ALA A 190 -20.90 7.42 0.80
C ALA A 190 -20.24 8.13 1.99
N ILE A 191 -18.91 8.34 1.95
CA ILE A 191 -18.17 9.05 2.99
C ILE A 191 -18.17 10.55 2.65
N ASP A 192 -18.16 11.38 3.68
CA ASP A 192 -18.01 12.82 3.53
C ASP A 192 -16.64 13.15 2.90
N LEU A 193 -16.64 13.25 1.58
CA LEU A 193 -15.44 13.54 0.78
C LEU A 193 -14.74 14.84 1.23
N TRP A 194 -15.50 15.79 1.79
CA TRP A 194 -14.92 17.04 2.28
C TRP A 194 -13.95 16.82 3.45
N ALA A 195 -14.32 15.96 4.41
CA ALA A 195 -13.44 15.65 5.55
C ALA A 195 -12.15 14.97 5.10
N TRP A 196 -12.24 14.02 4.17
CA TRP A 196 -11.09 13.31 3.62
C TRP A 196 -10.17 14.23 2.84
N GLU A 197 -10.72 15.04 1.95
CA GLU A 197 -9.94 16.02 1.18
C GLU A 197 -9.26 17.05 2.09
N SER A 198 -9.96 17.51 3.13
CA SER A 198 -9.39 18.41 4.11
C SER A 198 -8.25 17.74 4.89
N ALA A 199 -8.43 16.49 5.32
CA ALA A 199 -7.39 15.74 6.01
C ALA A 199 -6.15 15.58 5.14
N LYS A 200 -6.28 15.15 3.88
CA LYS A 200 -5.16 15.01 2.93
C LYS A 200 -4.35 16.31 2.83
N ARG A 201 -5.03 17.43 2.61
CA ARG A 201 -4.39 18.75 2.50
C ARG A 201 -3.71 19.19 3.78
N VAL A 202 -4.37 18.99 4.92
CA VAL A 202 -3.81 19.37 6.23
C VAL A 202 -2.59 18.51 6.55
N ARG A 203 -2.62 17.18 6.31
CA ARG A 203 -1.45 16.30 6.55
C ARG A 203 -0.25 16.72 5.71
N ALA A 204 -0.45 17.10 4.45
CA ALA A 204 0.63 17.62 3.62
C ALA A 204 1.18 18.95 4.18
N ALA A 205 0.30 19.90 4.48
CA ALA A 205 0.69 21.24 4.91
C ALA A 205 1.37 21.27 6.29
N GLU A 206 0.76 20.62 7.31
CA GLU A 206 1.27 20.65 8.68
C GLU A 206 2.57 19.85 8.88
N ASN A 207 2.87 18.91 7.97
CA ASN A 207 4.06 18.08 7.99
C ASN A 207 5.09 18.49 6.94
N MET A 208 4.80 19.51 6.12
CA MET A 208 5.69 19.95 5.03
C MET A 208 6.10 18.82 4.08
N MET A 209 5.17 17.89 3.82
CA MET A 209 5.39 16.73 2.93
C MET A 209 4.55 16.87 1.66
N TYR A 210 5.02 16.26 0.58
CA TYR A 210 4.17 15.98 -0.58
C TYR A 210 3.25 14.79 -0.25
N LEU A 211 1.96 14.91 -0.57
CA LEU A 211 1.00 13.82 -0.45
C LEU A 211 0.48 13.46 -1.84
N VAL A 212 0.64 12.18 -2.21
CA VAL A 212 0.15 11.62 -3.47
C VAL A 212 -0.92 10.58 -3.15
N SER A 213 -2.14 10.83 -3.58
CA SER A 213 -3.29 9.96 -3.29
C SER A 213 -3.85 9.32 -4.56
N CYS A 214 -4.22 8.04 -4.48
CA CYS A 214 -4.88 7.29 -5.55
C CYS A 214 -6.08 6.52 -4.96
N ASN A 215 -7.26 6.69 -5.58
CA ASN A 215 -8.52 6.02 -5.22
C ASN A 215 -9.07 5.22 -6.39
#